data_2b888f204c0e922dadffcdd33aebedcb
#
_entry.id   2b888f204c0e922dadffcdd33aebedcb
#
_cell.length_a   1.000
_cell.length_b   1.000
_cell.length_c   1.000
_cell.angle_alpha   90.00
_cell.angle_beta   90.00
_cell.angle_gamma   90.00
#
_symmetry.space_group_name_H-M   'P 1'
#
loop_
_entity.id
_entity.type
_entity.pdbx_description
1 polymer ?
#
loop_
_entity_poly.entity_id
_entity_poly.type
_entity_poly.pdbx_seq_one_letter_code
_entity_poly.pdbx_strand_id
1 'polypeptide(L)'
;MYFHGFANGTYFRMDSVTQIVLGAAVGEAVLGKKIGNKAMVLGAIAGTIPDMDVVANYFTDTVSALEIHRGFTHSIVFSVVFGLFFGWLLSLWDKRASLKEWSLFWFLCFVTHPLLDAHTTWGTQLFWPFDLRLAYKNIFVIDPLYTLPFLVFLILAMFQKRGSIKRRKFNNLGLIVSSAYMLLTLVFKGITYQKFINALAEQKIDYIAIETKPSPLNTILWTANVETEKDFLIGDYSFFDSKPIQFSSHPKNQDALGAFAEEDKVKRLIKITNGWYTVTERPDGIYLNDLRFGMMSVDPNSERFAFSFLIKKTGNKLTVTEEEKNTRDAGKLLSGLWKRIKGN
;
A
#
# COMPACT_ATOMS: atom_id res chain seq x y z
N MET A 1 3.02 21.59 -26.24
CA MET A 1 2.13 20.44 -25.98
C MET A 1 3.04 19.24 -25.78
N TYR A 2 3.52 19.03 -24.55
CA TYR A 2 4.51 17.97 -24.25
C TYR A 2 3.78 16.83 -23.54
N PHE A 3 3.74 15.69 -24.20
CA PHE A 3 3.34 14.40 -23.61
C PHE A 3 4.46 13.92 -22.65
N HIS A 4 4.44 14.36 -21.40
CA HIS A 4 5.26 13.79 -20.33
C HIS A 4 4.31 13.12 -19.33
N GLY A 5 3.98 11.85 -19.55
CA GLY A 5 3.03 11.16 -18.70
C GLY A 5 3.06 9.63 -18.74
N PHE A 6 4.11 8.99 -19.27
CA PHE A 6 4.12 7.52 -19.41
C PHE A 6 5.07 6.75 -18.48
N ALA A 7 5.82 7.40 -17.59
CA ALA A 7 6.77 6.72 -16.70
C ALA A 7 6.17 6.16 -15.40
N ASN A 8 4.98 6.63 -14.97
CA ASN A 8 4.40 6.26 -13.66
C ASN A 8 3.51 4.98 -13.69
N GLY A 9 3.45 4.27 -14.81
CA GLY A 9 2.53 3.14 -15.00
C GLY A 9 2.88 1.84 -14.28
N THR A 10 4.06 1.73 -13.65
CA THR A 10 4.56 0.43 -13.14
C THR A 10 3.97 0.07 -11.77
N TYR A 11 3.73 1.06 -10.91
CA TYR A 11 3.13 0.79 -9.59
C TYR A 11 1.63 0.50 -9.65
N PHE A 12 0.92 1.15 -10.55
CA PHE A 12 -0.52 0.91 -10.78
C PHE A 12 -0.83 -0.53 -11.22
N ARG A 13 0.11 -1.20 -11.91
CA ARG A 13 -0.15 -2.53 -12.50
C ARG A 13 -0.04 -3.70 -11.51
N MET A 14 0.67 -3.56 -10.40
CA MET A 14 0.98 -4.71 -9.54
C MET A 14 0.07 -4.82 -8.31
N ASP A 15 -0.34 -3.70 -7.72
CA ASP A 15 -1.34 -3.65 -6.64
C ASP A 15 -2.71 -4.13 -7.13
N SER A 16 -3.06 -3.76 -8.34
CA SER A 16 -4.32 -4.12 -8.99
C SER A 16 -4.58 -5.63 -9.06
N VAL A 17 -3.55 -6.50 -9.19
CA VAL A 17 -3.77 -7.95 -9.29
C VAL A 17 -4.38 -8.52 -8.01
N THR A 18 -3.87 -8.13 -6.85
CA THR A 18 -4.38 -8.60 -5.57
C THR A 18 -5.83 -8.15 -5.35
N GLN A 19 -6.14 -6.90 -5.67
CA GLN A 19 -7.48 -6.32 -5.57
C GLN A 19 -8.46 -6.95 -6.58
N ILE A 20 -8.00 -7.25 -7.80
CA ILE A 20 -8.76 -7.98 -8.81
C ILE A 20 -9.15 -9.38 -8.29
N VAL A 21 -8.20 -10.12 -7.72
CA VAL A 21 -8.41 -11.48 -7.19
C VAL A 21 -9.36 -11.45 -6.01
N LEU A 22 -9.20 -10.51 -5.08
CA LEU A 22 -10.09 -10.34 -3.92
C LEU A 22 -11.51 -10.00 -4.37
N GLY A 23 -11.68 -9.00 -5.23
CA GLY A 23 -12.99 -8.59 -5.76
C GLY A 23 -13.67 -9.75 -6.50
N ALA A 24 -12.93 -10.50 -7.33
CA ALA A 24 -13.47 -11.65 -8.04
C ALA A 24 -13.92 -12.77 -7.07
N ALA A 25 -13.17 -13.05 -6.03
CA ALA A 25 -13.52 -14.08 -5.04
C ALA A 25 -14.73 -13.67 -4.19
N VAL A 26 -14.81 -12.41 -3.80
CA VAL A 26 -15.97 -11.84 -3.10
C VAL A 26 -17.22 -11.90 -4.00
N GLY A 27 -17.06 -11.49 -5.27
CA GLY A 27 -18.13 -11.57 -6.27
C GLY A 27 -18.65 -13.00 -6.45
N GLU A 28 -17.74 -13.99 -6.53
CA GLU A 28 -18.12 -15.41 -6.58
C GLU A 28 -18.87 -15.85 -5.33
N ALA A 29 -18.42 -15.44 -4.14
CA ALA A 29 -19.08 -15.80 -2.89
C ALA A 29 -20.54 -15.31 -2.84
N VAL A 30 -20.81 -14.10 -3.36
CA VAL A 30 -22.14 -13.48 -3.31
C VAL A 30 -23.05 -13.97 -4.43
N LEU A 31 -22.61 -13.87 -5.69
CA LEU A 31 -23.46 -14.11 -6.87
C LEU A 31 -23.01 -15.28 -7.74
N GLY A 32 -21.96 -15.98 -7.42
CA GLY A 32 -21.41 -17.06 -8.25
C GLY A 32 -22.41 -18.17 -8.55
N LYS A 33 -23.30 -18.51 -7.62
CA LYS A 33 -24.39 -19.50 -7.87
C LYS A 33 -25.37 -19.02 -8.92
N LYS A 34 -25.65 -17.71 -9.00
CA LYS A 34 -26.69 -17.14 -9.87
C LYS A 34 -26.16 -16.81 -11.26
N ILE A 35 -24.95 -16.25 -11.36
CA ILE A 35 -24.42 -15.71 -12.62
C ILE A 35 -23.10 -16.36 -13.07
N GLY A 36 -22.53 -17.31 -12.29
CA GLY A 36 -21.31 -18.05 -12.64
C GLY A 36 -20.08 -17.14 -12.74
N ASN A 37 -19.19 -17.38 -13.72
CA ASN A 37 -17.96 -16.61 -13.91
C ASN A 37 -18.20 -15.12 -14.14
N LYS A 38 -19.39 -14.71 -14.54
CA LYS A 38 -19.74 -13.27 -14.63
C LYS A 38 -19.62 -12.59 -13.26
N ALA A 39 -19.90 -13.31 -12.15
CA ALA A 39 -19.74 -12.77 -10.81
C ALA A 39 -18.26 -12.46 -10.50
N MET A 40 -17.33 -13.35 -10.91
CA MET A 40 -15.89 -13.11 -10.74
C MET A 40 -15.43 -11.92 -11.58
N VAL A 41 -15.86 -11.83 -12.84
CA VAL A 41 -15.48 -10.71 -13.73
C VAL A 41 -15.99 -9.38 -13.20
N LEU A 42 -17.28 -9.31 -12.82
CA LEU A 42 -17.84 -8.08 -12.24
C LEU A 42 -17.22 -7.73 -10.89
N GLY A 43 -16.89 -8.73 -10.07
CA GLY A 43 -16.19 -8.54 -8.82
C GLY A 43 -14.76 -8.04 -9.02
N ALA A 44 -14.06 -8.56 -10.03
CA ALA A 44 -12.73 -8.05 -10.43
C ALA A 44 -12.80 -6.57 -10.84
N ILE A 45 -13.78 -6.21 -11.67
CA ILE A 45 -14.02 -4.80 -12.08
C ILE A 45 -14.33 -3.95 -10.84
N ALA A 46 -15.24 -4.39 -9.97
CA ALA A 46 -15.58 -3.67 -8.75
C ALA A 46 -14.35 -3.47 -7.85
N GLY A 47 -13.49 -4.50 -7.72
CA GLY A 47 -12.27 -4.44 -6.95
C GLY A 47 -11.22 -3.45 -7.47
N THR A 48 -11.34 -2.94 -8.70
CA THR A 48 -10.42 -1.93 -9.27
C THR A 48 -10.97 -0.51 -9.21
N ILE A 49 -12.28 -0.33 -9.01
CA ILE A 49 -12.93 0.99 -9.06
C ILE A 49 -12.39 1.96 -7.99
N PRO A 50 -12.15 1.58 -6.73
CA PRO A 50 -11.62 2.50 -5.74
C PRO A 50 -10.28 3.14 -6.17
N ASP A 51 -9.38 2.38 -6.80
CA ASP A 51 -8.08 2.85 -7.28
C ASP A 51 -8.15 3.79 -8.50
N MET A 52 -9.34 4.00 -9.07
CA MET A 52 -9.50 5.01 -10.13
C MET A 52 -9.30 6.44 -9.61
N ASP A 53 -9.15 6.64 -8.31
CA ASP A 53 -8.76 7.92 -7.71
C ASP A 53 -7.43 8.45 -8.23
N VAL A 54 -6.54 7.59 -8.74
CA VAL A 54 -5.28 7.99 -9.41
C VAL A 54 -5.52 8.91 -10.63
N VAL A 55 -6.73 8.92 -11.18
CA VAL A 55 -7.12 9.84 -12.25
C VAL A 55 -7.00 11.30 -11.77
N ALA A 56 -7.11 11.56 -10.46
CA ALA A 56 -6.89 12.89 -9.89
C ALA A 56 -5.49 13.47 -10.22
N ASN A 57 -4.48 12.64 -10.43
CA ASN A 57 -3.13 13.06 -10.86
C ASN A 57 -3.11 13.89 -12.15
N TYR A 58 -4.12 13.71 -13.01
CA TYR A 58 -4.22 14.46 -14.28
C TYR A 58 -4.86 15.85 -14.09
N PHE A 59 -5.53 16.09 -12.98
CA PHE A 59 -6.35 17.28 -12.74
C PHE A 59 -5.90 18.10 -11.54
N THR A 60 -4.98 17.58 -10.72
CA THR A 60 -4.51 18.23 -9.49
C THR A 60 -2.98 18.28 -9.43
N ASP A 61 -2.43 19.03 -8.47
CA ASP A 61 -0.99 18.98 -8.17
C ASP A 61 -0.62 17.72 -7.37
N THR A 62 0.70 17.41 -7.32
CA THR A 62 1.24 16.22 -6.68
C THR A 62 0.74 16.02 -5.23
N VAL A 63 0.74 17.09 -4.43
CA VAL A 63 0.35 16.98 -3.00
C VAL A 63 -1.15 16.70 -2.88
N SER A 64 -1.97 17.41 -3.66
CA SER A 64 -3.43 17.19 -3.68
C SER A 64 -3.78 15.77 -4.17
N ALA A 65 -3.07 15.28 -5.18
CA ALA A 65 -3.24 13.91 -5.66
C ALA A 65 -2.92 12.85 -4.59
N LEU A 66 -1.83 13.05 -3.82
CA LEU A 66 -1.46 12.17 -2.70
C LEU A 66 -2.50 12.18 -1.57
N GLU A 67 -3.14 13.31 -1.30
CA GLU A 67 -4.21 13.41 -0.29
C GLU A 67 -5.50 12.71 -0.73
N ILE A 68 -5.87 12.86 -2.02
CA ILE A 68 -7.05 12.23 -2.61
C ILE A 68 -6.87 10.72 -2.64
N HIS A 69 -5.64 10.25 -2.91
CA HIS A 69 -5.33 8.83 -3.01
C HIS A 69 -5.67 8.08 -1.72
N ARG A 70 -6.51 7.05 -1.88
CA ARG A 70 -7.07 6.23 -0.78
C ARG A 70 -7.87 7.06 0.25
N GLY A 71 -8.54 8.12 -0.25
CA GLY A 71 -9.47 8.95 0.49
C GLY A 71 -10.93 8.50 0.33
N PHE A 72 -11.78 9.35 -0.26
CA PHE A 72 -13.22 9.10 -0.41
C PHE A 72 -13.57 7.75 -1.06
N THR A 73 -12.91 7.41 -2.17
CA THR A 73 -13.17 6.15 -2.90
C THR A 73 -12.86 4.89 -2.09
N HIS A 74 -12.01 5.02 -1.08
CA HIS A 74 -11.60 3.96 -0.16
C HIS A 74 -12.33 4.03 1.19
N SER A 75 -13.52 4.62 1.23
CA SER A 75 -14.30 4.78 2.46
C SER A 75 -15.50 3.82 2.52
N ILE A 76 -15.99 3.60 3.74
CA ILE A 76 -17.27 2.91 3.97
C ILE A 76 -18.41 3.70 3.32
N VAL A 77 -18.37 5.04 3.38
CA VAL A 77 -19.39 5.90 2.77
C VAL A 77 -19.47 5.65 1.26
N PHE A 78 -18.34 5.66 0.57
CA PHE A 78 -18.28 5.30 -0.86
C PHE A 78 -18.87 3.92 -1.09
N SER A 79 -18.43 2.91 -0.32
CA SER A 79 -18.85 1.52 -0.48
C SER A 79 -20.37 1.36 -0.34
N VAL A 80 -21.00 2.07 0.61
CA VAL A 80 -22.45 2.04 0.81
C VAL A 80 -23.17 2.77 -0.33
N VAL A 81 -22.81 4.01 -0.61
CA VAL A 81 -23.49 4.85 -1.62
C VAL A 81 -23.40 4.22 -3.00
N PHE A 82 -22.18 3.88 -3.44
CA PHE A 82 -21.98 3.31 -4.77
C PHE A 82 -22.37 1.84 -4.85
N GLY A 83 -22.31 1.10 -3.73
CA GLY A 83 -22.86 -0.25 -3.63
C GLY A 83 -24.37 -0.28 -3.91
N LEU A 84 -25.12 0.66 -3.34
CA LEU A 84 -26.55 0.83 -3.60
C LEU A 84 -26.80 1.31 -5.04
N PHE A 85 -26.04 2.29 -5.52
CA PHE A 85 -26.18 2.85 -6.86
C PHE A 85 -25.95 1.80 -7.95
N PHE A 86 -24.81 1.11 -7.95
CA PHE A 86 -24.51 0.07 -8.94
C PHE A 86 -25.42 -1.16 -8.76
N GLY A 87 -25.79 -1.47 -7.52
CA GLY A 87 -26.78 -2.52 -7.23
C GLY A 87 -28.13 -2.22 -7.86
N TRP A 88 -28.63 -0.99 -7.72
CA TRP A 88 -29.84 -0.53 -8.36
C TRP A 88 -29.72 -0.60 -9.89
N LEU A 89 -28.65 -0.05 -10.45
CA LEU A 89 -28.42 -0.01 -11.90
C LEU A 89 -28.43 -1.43 -12.50
N LEU A 90 -27.67 -2.38 -11.91
CA LEU A 90 -27.62 -3.74 -12.43
C LEU A 90 -28.93 -4.51 -12.21
N SER A 91 -29.68 -4.23 -11.15
CA SER A 91 -30.96 -4.84 -10.91
C SER A 91 -32.02 -4.49 -11.96
N LEU A 92 -31.84 -3.36 -12.69
CA LEU A 92 -32.71 -2.99 -13.81
C LEU A 92 -32.49 -3.89 -15.03
N TRP A 93 -31.24 -4.32 -15.25
CA TRP A 93 -30.82 -5.01 -16.47
C TRP A 93 -30.74 -6.53 -16.29
N ASP A 94 -30.24 -6.99 -15.14
CA ASP A 94 -30.07 -8.42 -14.87
C ASP A 94 -30.96 -8.89 -13.71
N LYS A 95 -32.11 -9.48 -14.06
CA LYS A 95 -33.13 -9.96 -13.11
C LYS A 95 -32.79 -11.29 -12.43
N ARG A 96 -31.59 -11.89 -12.69
CA ARG A 96 -31.16 -13.13 -12.04
C ARG A 96 -30.85 -12.94 -10.56
N ALA A 97 -30.57 -11.71 -10.11
CA ALA A 97 -30.42 -11.36 -8.71
C ALA A 97 -31.33 -10.17 -8.36
N SER A 98 -31.78 -10.12 -7.10
CA SER A 98 -32.58 -9.03 -6.58
C SER A 98 -31.74 -7.77 -6.35
N LEU A 99 -32.40 -6.61 -6.21
CA LEU A 99 -31.76 -5.36 -5.83
C LEU A 99 -30.86 -5.53 -4.58
N LYS A 100 -31.36 -6.22 -3.55
CA LYS A 100 -30.60 -6.46 -2.32
C LYS A 100 -29.32 -7.26 -2.58
N GLU A 101 -29.38 -8.28 -3.42
CA GLU A 101 -28.22 -9.12 -3.73
C GLU A 101 -27.20 -8.39 -4.59
N TRP A 102 -27.65 -7.59 -5.56
CA TRP A 102 -26.77 -6.75 -6.36
C TRP A 102 -26.11 -5.66 -5.50
N SER A 103 -26.86 -5.02 -4.60
CA SER A 103 -26.30 -4.00 -3.68
C SER A 103 -25.30 -4.60 -2.71
N LEU A 104 -25.58 -5.79 -2.16
CA LEU A 104 -24.66 -6.51 -1.30
C LEU A 104 -23.38 -6.91 -2.04
N PHE A 105 -23.49 -7.34 -3.29
CA PHE A 105 -22.36 -7.68 -4.15
C PHE A 105 -21.40 -6.48 -4.31
N TRP A 106 -21.93 -5.34 -4.75
CA TRP A 106 -21.11 -4.15 -4.97
C TRP A 106 -20.53 -3.59 -3.67
N PHE A 107 -21.35 -3.54 -2.62
CA PHE A 107 -20.89 -3.11 -1.31
C PHE A 107 -19.72 -3.95 -0.80
N LEU A 108 -19.85 -5.29 -0.83
CA LEU A 108 -18.78 -6.15 -0.34
C LEU A 108 -17.53 -6.09 -1.22
N CYS A 109 -17.65 -6.01 -2.54
CA CYS A 109 -16.50 -5.83 -3.42
C CYS A 109 -15.79 -4.48 -3.17
N PHE A 110 -16.56 -3.40 -2.91
CA PHE A 110 -15.99 -2.10 -2.62
C PHE A 110 -15.35 -2.03 -1.24
N VAL A 111 -16.01 -2.54 -0.19
CA VAL A 111 -15.50 -2.39 1.18
C VAL A 111 -14.30 -3.30 1.47
N THR A 112 -14.22 -4.46 0.83
CA THR A 112 -13.07 -5.37 1.01
C THR A 112 -11.78 -4.81 0.42
N HIS A 113 -11.87 -3.97 -0.60
CA HIS A 113 -10.72 -3.29 -1.18
C HIS A 113 -10.00 -2.39 -0.16
N PRO A 114 -10.60 -1.33 0.43
CA PRO A 114 -9.93 -0.49 1.41
C PRO A 114 -9.60 -1.23 2.71
N LEU A 115 -10.34 -2.30 3.06
CA LEU A 115 -9.96 -3.14 4.19
C LEU A 115 -8.61 -3.84 3.95
N LEU A 116 -8.35 -4.33 2.74
CA LEU A 116 -7.03 -4.87 2.39
C LEU A 116 -5.96 -3.77 2.41
N ASP A 117 -6.26 -2.60 1.87
CA ASP A 117 -5.33 -1.48 1.82
C ASP A 117 -4.95 -0.94 3.21
N ALA A 118 -5.84 -1.03 4.19
CA ALA A 118 -5.54 -0.69 5.58
C ALA A 118 -4.37 -1.52 6.15
N HIS A 119 -4.08 -2.69 5.58
CA HIS A 119 -2.94 -3.51 6.01
C HIS A 119 -1.61 -3.10 5.37
N THR A 120 -1.62 -2.22 4.37
CA THR A 120 -0.41 -1.72 3.69
C THR A 120 0.21 -0.51 4.40
N THR A 121 1.39 -0.09 3.94
CA THR A 121 2.12 1.06 4.51
C THR A 121 1.43 2.39 4.26
N TRP A 122 0.80 2.57 3.09
CA TRP A 122 0.07 3.81 2.80
C TRP A 122 -1.19 3.94 3.66
N GLY A 123 -1.90 2.82 3.88
CA GLY A 123 -3.16 2.80 4.59
C GLY A 123 -4.32 3.39 3.79
N THR A 124 -5.44 3.65 4.46
CA THR A 124 -6.68 4.13 3.86
C THR A 124 -7.50 4.98 4.82
N GLN A 125 -8.25 5.97 4.32
CA GLN A 125 -9.22 6.77 5.08
C GLN A 125 -10.59 6.05 5.12
N LEU A 126 -10.63 4.89 5.74
CA LEU A 126 -11.83 4.05 5.81
C LEU A 126 -13.06 4.81 6.35
N PHE A 127 -12.83 5.73 7.27
CA PHE A 127 -13.88 6.54 7.93
C PHE A 127 -13.97 7.96 7.36
N TRP A 128 -13.61 8.17 6.09
CA TRP A 128 -13.81 9.47 5.45
C TRP A 128 -15.25 10.00 5.75
N PRO A 129 -15.49 11.29 6.10
CA PRO A 129 -14.56 12.43 5.94
C PRO A 129 -13.63 12.70 7.13
N PHE A 130 -13.60 11.83 8.13
CA PHE A 130 -12.65 11.99 9.23
C PHE A 130 -11.22 11.80 8.73
N ASP A 131 -10.32 12.66 9.21
CA ASP A 131 -8.90 12.62 8.88
C ASP A 131 -8.17 11.53 9.70
N LEU A 132 -8.60 10.29 9.53
CA LEU A 132 -8.03 9.12 10.17
C LEU A 132 -7.63 8.10 9.09
N ARG A 133 -6.33 7.96 8.89
CA ARG A 133 -5.78 6.98 7.96
C ARG A 133 -5.34 5.72 8.71
N LEU A 134 -6.03 4.61 8.47
CA LEU A 134 -5.68 3.32 9.05
C LEU A 134 -4.55 2.68 8.22
N ALA A 135 -3.43 2.36 8.87
CA ALA A 135 -2.28 1.71 8.25
C ALA A 135 -1.66 0.71 9.23
N TYR A 136 -2.04 -0.56 9.12
CA TYR A 136 -1.51 -1.63 9.98
C TYR A 136 -0.07 -2.01 9.63
N LYS A 137 0.38 -1.74 8.39
CA LYS A 137 1.76 -1.95 7.92
C LYS A 137 2.28 -3.37 8.19
N ASN A 138 1.44 -4.39 7.94
CA ASN A 138 1.77 -5.79 8.19
C ASN A 138 1.92 -6.62 6.92
N ILE A 139 1.56 -6.09 5.76
CA ILE A 139 1.77 -6.71 4.45
C ILE A 139 2.35 -5.65 3.49
N PHE A 140 3.24 -6.07 2.59
CA PHE A 140 3.64 -5.21 1.49
C PHE A 140 2.53 -5.18 0.44
N VAL A 141 2.36 -4.04 -0.23
CA VAL A 141 1.29 -3.80 -1.23
C VAL A 141 1.24 -4.88 -2.32
N ILE A 142 2.39 -5.47 -2.63
CA ILE A 142 2.55 -6.59 -3.55
C ILE A 142 3.17 -7.75 -2.79
N ASP A 143 2.35 -8.66 -2.30
CA ASP A 143 2.83 -9.86 -1.60
C ASP A 143 2.47 -11.12 -2.41
N PRO A 144 3.46 -11.77 -3.05
CA PRO A 144 3.23 -12.99 -3.81
C PRO A 144 2.70 -14.15 -2.96
N LEU A 145 3.07 -14.22 -1.67
CA LEU A 145 2.62 -15.27 -0.76
C LEU A 145 1.14 -15.13 -0.40
N TYR A 146 0.61 -13.90 -0.43
CA TYR A 146 -0.82 -13.63 -0.31
C TYR A 146 -1.54 -13.91 -1.64
N THR A 147 -1.01 -13.33 -2.73
CA THR A 147 -1.74 -13.21 -4.00
C THR A 147 -1.74 -14.51 -4.79
N LEU A 148 -0.59 -15.22 -4.87
CA LEU A 148 -0.49 -16.41 -5.74
C LEU A 148 -1.35 -17.60 -5.27
N PRO A 149 -1.35 -18.00 -3.98
CA PRO A 149 -2.25 -19.06 -3.51
C PRO A 149 -3.72 -18.68 -3.71
N PHE A 150 -4.08 -17.43 -3.45
CA PHE A 150 -5.42 -16.91 -3.62
C PHE A 150 -5.87 -17.00 -5.09
N LEU A 151 -5.03 -16.55 -6.02
CA LEU A 151 -5.26 -16.64 -7.46
C LEU A 151 -5.43 -18.09 -7.92
N VAL A 152 -4.59 -19.02 -7.44
CA VAL A 152 -4.70 -20.45 -7.77
C VAL A 152 -6.08 -21.01 -7.39
N PHE A 153 -6.54 -20.76 -6.15
CA PHE A 153 -7.86 -21.21 -5.72
C PHE A 153 -9.01 -20.57 -6.51
N LEU A 154 -8.88 -19.29 -6.88
CA LEU A 154 -9.86 -18.61 -7.72
C LEU A 154 -9.93 -19.25 -9.11
N ILE A 155 -8.79 -19.51 -9.74
CA ILE A 155 -8.70 -20.20 -11.05
C ILE A 155 -9.31 -21.59 -10.96
N LEU A 156 -8.99 -22.38 -9.93
CA LEU A 156 -9.59 -23.69 -9.72
C LEU A 156 -11.13 -23.61 -9.59
N ALA A 157 -11.65 -22.56 -8.92
CA ALA A 157 -13.08 -22.31 -8.84
C ALA A 157 -13.70 -21.98 -10.20
N MET A 158 -13.01 -21.18 -11.05
CA MET A 158 -13.50 -20.78 -12.39
C MET A 158 -13.77 -21.98 -13.31
N PHE A 159 -12.96 -23.02 -13.22
CA PHE A 159 -13.09 -24.23 -14.02
C PHE A 159 -14.19 -25.20 -13.53
N GLN A 160 -14.80 -24.93 -12.36
CA GLN A 160 -15.88 -25.79 -11.86
C GLN A 160 -17.24 -25.37 -12.41
N LYS A 161 -18.15 -26.34 -12.53
CA LYS A 161 -19.54 -26.09 -12.90
C LYS A 161 -20.20 -25.08 -11.95
N ARG A 162 -20.98 -24.14 -12.52
CA ARG A 162 -21.74 -23.15 -11.74
C ARG A 162 -22.59 -23.83 -10.66
N GLY A 163 -22.55 -23.29 -9.44
CA GLY A 163 -23.33 -23.81 -8.30
C GLY A 163 -22.81 -25.11 -7.69
N SER A 164 -21.74 -25.72 -8.22
CA SER A 164 -21.19 -26.96 -7.66
C SER A 164 -20.54 -26.73 -6.29
N ILE A 165 -20.57 -27.78 -5.46
CA ILE A 165 -19.92 -27.78 -4.14
C ILE A 165 -18.40 -27.55 -4.28
N LYS A 166 -17.76 -28.15 -5.31
CA LYS A 166 -16.32 -27.97 -5.56
C LYS A 166 -15.97 -26.52 -5.85
N ARG A 167 -16.76 -25.82 -6.66
CA ARG A 167 -16.58 -24.40 -6.97
C ARG A 167 -16.58 -23.55 -5.71
N ARG A 168 -17.59 -23.72 -4.87
CA ARG A 168 -17.70 -23.01 -3.60
C ARG A 168 -16.56 -23.35 -2.65
N LYS A 169 -16.15 -24.64 -2.60
CA LYS A 169 -15.04 -25.08 -1.74
C LYS A 169 -13.73 -24.39 -2.15
N PHE A 170 -13.40 -24.35 -3.43
CA PHE A 170 -12.18 -23.69 -3.89
C PHE A 170 -12.20 -22.18 -3.61
N ASN A 171 -13.31 -21.49 -3.91
CA ASN A 171 -13.42 -20.05 -3.63
C ASN A 171 -13.28 -19.76 -2.12
N ASN A 172 -13.96 -20.53 -1.27
CA ASN A 172 -13.87 -20.38 0.18
C ASN A 172 -12.46 -20.69 0.70
N LEU A 173 -11.76 -21.70 0.16
CA LEU A 173 -10.37 -21.97 0.51
C LEU A 173 -9.47 -20.80 0.15
N GLY A 174 -9.65 -20.18 -1.02
CA GLY A 174 -8.92 -18.97 -1.39
C GLY A 174 -9.11 -17.84 -0.37
N LEU A 175 -10.36 -17.54 -0.01
CA LEU A 175 -10.68 -16.52 0.99
C LEU A 175 -10.14 -16.86 2.39
N ILE A 176 -10.26 -18.13 2.82
CA ILE A 176 -9.77 -18.57 4.14
C ILE A 176 -8.25 -18.50 4.21
N VAL A 177 -7.55 -19.04 3.20
CA VAL A 177 -6.07 -19.07 3.17
C VAL A 177 -5.51 -17.65 3.14
N SER A 178 -6.07 -16.76 2.30
CA SER A 178 -5.62 -15.37 2.24
C SER A 178 -5.91 -14.62 3.55
N SER A 179 -7.08 -14.82 4.18
CA SER A 179 -7.39 -14.21 5.47
C SER A 179 -6.52 -14.77 6.60
N ALA A 180 -6.25 -16.08 6.61
CA ALA A 180 -5.36 -16.69 7.58
C ALA A 180 -3.92 -16.17 7.45
N TYR A 181 -3.44 -16.01 6.20
CA TYR A 181 -2.14 -15.40 5.93
C TYR A 181 -2.09 -13.95 6.44
N MET A 182 -3.14 -13.15 6.21
CA MET A 182 -3.23 -11.79 6.73
C MET A 182 -3.14 -11.74 8.25
N LEU A 183 -3.83 -12.65 8.96
CA LEU A 183 -3.71 -12.75 10.42
C LEU A 183 -2.29 -13.17 10.85
N LEU A 184 -1.66 -14.08 10.11
CA LEU A 184 -0.28 -14.50 10.37
C LEU A 184 0.70 -13.35 10.22
N THR A 185 0.52 -12.46 9.24
CA THR A 185 1.39 -11.28 9.07
C THR A 185 1.28 -10.30 10.24
N LEU A 186 0.12 -10.19 10.89
CA LEU A 186 -0.03 -9.41 12.14
C LEU A 186 0.76 -10.05 13.30
N VAL A 187 0.78 -11.37 13.40
CA VAL A 187 1.61 -12.07 14.39
C VAL A 187 3.09 -11.83 14.10
N PHE A 188 3.53 -11.93 12.84
CA PHE A 188 4.92 -11.64 12.45
C PHE A 188 5.29 -10.19 12.78
N LYS A 189 4.39 -9.25 12.56
CA LYS A 189 4.59 -7.85 12.97
C LYS A 189 4.85 -7.73 14.47
N GLY A 190 4.06 -8.39 15.30
CA GLY A 190 4.25 -8.37 16.75
C GLY A 190 5.60 -8.96 17.17
N ILE A 191 6.00 -10.09 16.58
CA ILE A 191 7.29 -10.74 16.85
C ILE A 191 8.44 -9.84 16.44
N THR A 192 8.42 -9.29 15.23
CA THR A 192 9.51 -8.46 14.71
C THR A 192 9.60 -7.13 15.44
N TYR A 193 8.46 -6.53 15.79
CA TYR A 193 8.41 -5.33 16.63
C TYR A 193 9.16 -5.56 17.94
N GLN A 194 8.88 -6.68 18.63
CA GLN A 194 9.56 -7.00 19.88
C GLN A 194 11.07 -7.26 19.68
N LYS A 195 11.49 -7.84 18.54
CA LYS A 195 12.91 -8.02 18.19
C LYS A 195 13.61 -6.68 18.04
N PHE A 196 13.00 -5.70 17.38
CA PHE A 196 13.56 -4.36 17.24
C PHE A 196 13.65 -3.64 18.58
N ILE A 197 12.61 -3.71 19.43
CA ILE A 197 12.64 -3.10 20.77
C ILE A 197 13.79 -3.69 21.60
N ASN A 198 13.96 -5.01 21.59
CA ASN A 198 15.06 -5.65 22.34
C ASN A 198 16.43 -5.21 21.81
N ALA A 199 16.61 -5.13 20.49
CA ALA A 199 17.86 -4.68 19.88
C ALA A 199 18.20 -3.22 20.22
N LEU A 200 17.20 -2.33 20.28
CA LEU A 200 17.39 -0.95 20.73
C LEU A 200 17.81 -0.88 22.21
N ALA A 201 17.17 -1.67 23.07
CA ALA A 201 17.49 -1.75 24.49
C ALA A 201 18.91 -2.29 24.74
N GLU A 202 19.33 -3.37 24.05
CA GLU A 202 20.66 -3.96 24.13
C GLU A 202 21.75 -2.97 23.70
N GLN A 203 21.47 -2.17 22.67
CA GLN A 203 22.39 -1.15 22.15
C GLN A 203 22.28 0.19 22.89
N LYS A 204 21.39 0.29 23.90
CA LYS A 204 21.17 1.50 24.71
C LYS A 204 20.82 2.71 23.84
N ILE A 205 19.98 2.49 22.83
CA ILE A 205 19.48 3.53 21.94
C ILE A 205 18.17 4.08 22.48
N ASP A 206 18.17 5.35 22.86
CA ASP A 206 16.95 6.07 23.22
C ASP A 206 16.19 6.47 21.96
N TYR A 207 14.86 6.31 21.99
CA TYR A 207 14.01 6.60 20.84
C TYR A 207 12.69 7.25 21.25
N ILE A 208 12.11 8.03 20.35
CA ILE A 208 10.82 8.72 20.51
C ILE A 208 9.70 7.85 19.99
N ALA A 209 9.87 7.29 18.79
CA ALA A 209 8.88 6.47 18.12
C ALA A 209 9.53 5.36 17.29
N ILE A 210 8.76 4.30 17.03
CA ILE A 210 9.19 3.21 16.16
C ILE A 210 8.01 2.74 15.29
N GLU A 211 8.28 2.54 14.01
CA GLU A 211 7.38 1.92 13.05
C GLU A 211 8.03 0.71 12.39
N THR A 212 7.29 -0.40 12.29
CA THR A 212 7.78 -1.61 11.62
C THR A 212 6.89 -1.97 10.44
N LYS A 213 7.50 -2.46 9.37
CA LYS A 213 6.83 -2.89 8.15
C LYS A 213 7.59 -4.03 7.49
N PRO A 214 6.94 -4.91 6.73
CA PRO A 214 7.65 -5.92 5.94
C PRO A 214 8.36 -5.23 4.76
N SER A 215 9.49 -5.80 4.36
CA SER A 215 10.22 -5.40 3.16
C SER A 215 9.46 -5.84 1.89
N PRO A 216 9.77 -5.26 0.72
CA PRO A 216 9.05 -5.55 -0.52
C PRO A 216 8.94 -7.05 -0.83
N LEU A 217 7.78 -7.48 -1.34
CA LEU A 217 7.49 -8.81 -1.87
C LEU A 217 7.54 -9.97 -0.87
N ASN A 218 7.66 -9.72 0.43
CA ASN A 218 7.73 -10.78 1.43
C ASN A 218 7.32 -10.32 2.83
N THR A 219 7.18 -11.28 3.76
CA THR A 219 6.93 -11.07 5.20
C THR A 219 7.98 -11.76 6.08
N ILE A 220 9.12 -12.11 5.51
CA ILE A 220 10.26 -12.72 6.22
C ILE A 220 11.26 -11.66 6.68
N LEU A 221 11.54 -10.69 5.84
CA LEU A 221 12.40 -9.54 6.10
C LEU A 221 11.54 -8.35 6.50
N TRP A 222 11.87 -7.71 7.61
CA TRP A 222 11.18 -6.57 8.17
C TRP A 222 12.12 -5.41 8.37
N THR A 223 11.61 -4.20 8.19
CA THR A 223 12.34 -2.95 8.41
C THR A 223 11.69 -2.19 9.56
N ALA A 224 12.49 -1.65 10.46
CA ALA A 224 12.08 -0.66 11.45
C ALA A 224 12.60 0.71 11.05
N ASN A 225 11.74 1.71 11.12
CA ASN A 225 12.11 3.12 11.18
C ASN A 225 11.99 3.53 12.64
N VAL A 226 13.05 4.11 13.20
CA VAL A 226 13.13 4.51 14.60
C VAL A 226 13.43 6.00 14.65
N GLU A 227 12.61 6.75 15.34
CA GLU A 227 12.81 8.18 15.54
C GLU A 227 13.60 8.43 16.80
N THR A 228 14.73 9.12 16.69
CA THR A 228 15.48 9.68 17.81
C THR A 228 15.34 11.20 17.84
N GLU A 229 16.01 11.87 18.75
CA GLU A 229 15.96 13.33 18.84
C GLU A 229 16.46 14.02 17.56
N LYS A 230 17.58 13.55 17.00
CA LYS A 230 18.26 14.19 15.86
C LYS A 230 18.14 13.44 14.54
N ASP A 231 17.99 12.12 14.62
CA ASP A 231 18.09 11.22 13.48
C ASP A 231 16.88 10.31 13.37
N PHE A 232 16.69 9.74 12.19
CA PHE A 232 15.97 8.50 12.02
C PHE A 232 16.94 7.35 11.85
N LEU A 233 16.73 6.26 12.58
CA LEU A 233 17.49 5.04 12.41
C LEU A 233 16.67 4.05 11.59
N ILE A 234 17.32 3.36 10.65
CA ILE A 234 16.70 2.31 9.85
C ILE A 234 17.43 1.00 10.15
N GLY A 235 16.70 -0.02 10.55
CA GLY A 235 17.24 -1.36 10.81
C GLY A 235 16.41 -2.43 10.13
N ASP A 236 17.07 -3.48 9.63
CA ASP A 236 16.42 -4.62 9.00
C ASP A 236 16.61 -5.89 9.82
N TYR A 237 15.55 -6.71 9.89
CA TYR A 237 15.58 -8.00 10.55
C TYR A 237 14.89 -9.06 9.65
N SER A 238 15.62 -10.13 9.36
CA SER A 238 15.08 -11.36 8.77
C SER A 238 14.88 -12.42 9.84
N PHE A 239 13.81 -13.24 9.71
CA PHE A 239 13.67 -14.41 10.57
C PHE A 239 14.81 -15.43 10.46
N PHE A 240 15.68 -15.29 9.45
CA PHE A 240 16.88 -16.10 9.24
C PHE A 240 18.17 -15.44 9.71
N ASP A 241 18.10 -14.26 10.34
CA ASP A 241 19.28 -13.60 10.86
C ASP A 241 19.90 -14.32 12.03
N SER A 242 21.24 -14.44 12.02
CA SER A 242 22.06 -14.97 13.08
C SER A 242 22.85 -13.90 13.85
N LYS A 243 22.98 -12.70 13.28
CA LYS A 243 23.71 -11.58 13.87
C LYS A 243 22.76 -10.53 14.45
N PRO A 244 23.25 -9.68 15.38
CA PRO A 244 22.47 -8.56 15.92
C PRO A 244 22.02 -7.59 14.83
N ILE A 245 20.84 -7.00 15.04
CA ILE A 245 20.30 -5.96 14.16
C ILE A 245 21.24 -4.76 14.17
N GLN A 246 21.60 -4.28 12.98
CA GLN A 246 22.37 -3.05 12.80
C GLN A 246 21.41 -1.93 12.38
N PHE A 247 21.59 -0.74 12.96
CA PHE A 247 20.83 0.44 12.60
C PHE A 247 21.72 1.42 11.84
N SER A 248 21.26 1.90 10.68
CA SER A 248 21.89 3.02 9.96
C SER A 248 21.21 4.33 10.36
N SER A 249 22.03 5.38 10.60
CA SER A 249 21.53 6.71 11.00
C SER A 249 21.33 7.59 9.77
N HIS A 250 20.18 8.29 9.74
CA HIS A 250 19.80 9.25 8.72
C HIS A 250 19.40 10.55 9.42
N PRO A 251 20.22 11.63 9.32
CA PRO A 251 19.90 12.91 9.94
C PRO A 251 18.55 13.46 9.48
N LYS A 252 17.78 13.99 10.39
CA LYS A 252 16.45 14.57 10.07
C LYS A 252 16.57 15.76 9.12
N ASN A 253 17.52 16.66 9.36
CA ASN A 253 17.80 17.87 8.60
C ASN A 253 16.55 18.71 8.29
N GLN A 254 15.53 18.64 9.15
CA GLN A 254 14.23 19.28 8.89
C GLN A 254 14.33 20.80 8.84
N ASP A 255 15.29 21.39 9.56
CA ASP A 255 15.58 22.83 9.57
C ASP A 255 16.00 23.36 8.17
N ALA A 256 16.53 22.50 7.31
CA ALA A 256 16.89 22.85 5.93
C ALA A 256 15.69 23.25 5.06
N LEU A 257 14.46 22.93 5.47
CA LEU A 257 13.26 23.46 4.83
C LEU A 257 13.15 24.98 4.95
N GLY A 258 13.72 25.58 6.02
CA GLY A 258 13.67 27.02 6.23
C GLY A 258 12.27 27.63 6.03
N ALA A 259 12.17 28.66 5.22
CA ALA A 259 10.90 29.31 4.91
C ALA A 259 9.89 28.43 4.17
N PHE A 260 10.34 27.36 3.51
CA PHE A 260 9.42 26.42 2.82
C PHE A 260 8.56 25.63 3.80
N ALA A 261 8.98 25.45 5.05
CA ALA A 261 8.20 24.74 6.07
C ALA A 261 6.84 25.44 6.34
N GLU A 262 6.75 26.75 6.11
CA GLU A 262 5.53 27.54 6.32
C GLU A 262 4.57 27.52 5.12
N GLU A 263 5.01 27.09 3.96
CA GLU A 263 4.20 26.99 2.75
C GLU A 263 3.13 25.90 2.88
N ASP A 264 1.88 26.17 2.51
CA ASP A 264 0.74 25.27 2.66
C ASP A 264 1.01 23.88 2.05
N LYS A 265 1.55 23.82 0.83
CA LYS A 265 1.85 22.55 0.16
C LYS A 265 2.88 21.71 0.90
N VAL A 266 3.86 22.34 1.54
CA VAL A 266 4.90 21.64 2.31
C VAL A 266 4.33 21.13 3.62
N LYS A 267 3.51 21.92 4.33
CA LYS A 267 2.80 21.49 5.54
C LYS A 267 1.90 20.28 5.27
N ARG A 268 1.18 20.30 4.16
CA ARG A 268 0.34 19.18 3.73
C ARG A 268 1.18 17.95 3.39
N LEU A 269 2.31 18.12 2.71
CA LEU A 269 3.23 17.01 2.41
C LEU A 269 3.83 16.41 3.68
N ILE A 270 4.26 17.24 4.64
CA ILE A 270 4.74 16.80 5.97
C ILE A 270 3.66 15.99 6.68
N LYS A 271 2.41 16.47 6.67
CA LYS A 271 1.27 15.75 7.25
C LYS A 271 1.05 14.37 6.60
N ILE A 272 1.18 14.29 5.26
CA ILE A 272 1.08 13.02 4.52
C ILE A 272 2.13 12.01 4.99
N THR A 273 3.37 12.44 5.29
CA THR A 273 4.43 11.55 5.79
C THR A 273 4.23 11.12 7.25
N ASN A 274 3.25 11.69 7.96
CA ASN A 274 3.07 11.52 9.42
C ASN A 274 4.33 11.88 10.23
N GLY A 275 5.14 12.82 9.76
CA GLY A 275 6.39 13.23 10.40
C GLY A 275 7.60 12.32 10.11
N TRP A 276 7.41 11.22 9.39
CA TRP A 276 8.49 10.31 9.01
C TRP A 276 9.19 10.78 7.73
N TYR A 277 10.00 11.84 7.82
CA TYR A 277 10.73 12.37 6.68
C TYR A 277 12.08 12.96 7.06
N THR A 278 13.02 12.89 6.12
CA THR A 278 14.29 13.62 6.15
C THR A 278 14.29 14.67 5.05
N VAL A 279 15.22 15.62 5.18
CA VAL A 279 15.43 16.66 4.18
C VAL A 279 16.85 16.57 3.63
N THR A 280 16.99 16.62 2.32
CA THR A 280 18.29 16.65 1.63
C THR A 280 18.35 17.87 0.74
N GLU A 281 19.42 18.67 0.86
CA GLU A 281 19.70 19.75 -0.06
C GLU A 281 20.55 19.25 -1.22
N ARG A 282 20.11 19.57 -2.45
CA ARG A 282 20.83 19.27 -3.69
C ARG A 282 20.94 20.54 -4.54
N PRO A 283 21.84 20.60 -5.55
CA PRO A 283 22.01 21.79 -6.38
C PRO A 283 20.75 22.28 -7.10
N ASP A 284 19.80 21.41 -7.34
CA ASP A 284 18.55 21.65 -8.05
C ASP A 284 17.36 22.01 -7.15
N GLY A 285 17.50 21.84 -5.81
CA GLY A 285 16.48 22.20 -4.82
C GLY A 285 16.53 21.41 -3.53
N ILE A 286 15.48 21.53 -2.74
CA ILE A 286 15.31 20.82 -1.47
C ILE A 286 14.44 19.60 -1.69
N TYR A 287 14.88 18.45 -1.16
CA TYR A 287 14.17 17.20 -1.25
C TYR A 287 13.62 16.79 0.11
N LEU A 288 12.30 16.56 0.18
CA LEU A 288 11.65 15.90 1.30
C LEU A 288 11.52 14.41 0.97
N ASN A 289 12.15 13.57 1.81
CA ASN A 289 12.24 12.12 1.60
C ASN A 289 11.29 11.41 2.56
N ASP A 290 10.32 10.68 2.05
CA ASP A 290 9.36 9.91 2.85
C ASP A 290 9.97 8.56 3.27
N LEU A 291 10.26 8.42 4.56
CA LEU A 291 10.88 7.22 5.14
C LEU A 291 9.93 6.03 5.22
N ARG A 292 8.63 6.26 5.15
CA ARG A 292 7.65 5.19 5.35
C ARG A 292 7.77 4.05 4.34
N PHE A 293 8.35 4.30 3.16
CA PHE A 293 8.45 3.32 2.09
C PHE A 293 9.85 2.71 1.95
N GLY A 294 10.82 3.18 2.75
CA GLY A 294 12.18 2.69 2.76
C GLY A 294 13.03 3.26 1.63
N MET A 295 14.15 2.59 1.38
CA MET A 295 15.19 3.06 0.47
C MET A 295 15.18 2.28 -0.83
N MET A 296 15.55 2.93 -1.93
CA MET A 296 15.80 2.33 -3.24
C MET A 296 17.26 1.96 -3.42
N SER A 297 17.86 1.43 -2.37
CA SER A 297 19.27 1.00 -2.37
C SER A 297 19.48 -0.13 -1.38
N VAL A 298 20.43 -0.99 -1.67
CA VAL A 298 20.98 -2.00 -0.72
C VAL A 298 22.13 -1.45 0.10
N ASP A 299 22.64 -0.27 -0.24
CA ASP A 299 23.66 0.44 0.52
C ASP A 299 22.99 1.21 1.66
N PRO A 300 23.31 0.90 2.93
CA PRO A 300 22.75 1.59 4.09
C PRO A 300 23.06 3.10 4.14
N ASN A 301 24.13 3.54 3.48
CA ASN A 301 24.54 4.94 3.42
C ASN A 301 23.93 5.69 2.22
N SER A 302 23.08 5.05 1.46
CA SER A 302 22.43 5.69 0.32
C SER A 302 21.40 6.71 0.79
N GLU A 303 21.29 7.82 0.08
CA GLU A 303 20.22 8.82 0.27
C GLU A 303 19.08 8.66 -0.74
N ARG A 304 18.97 7.49 -1.40
CA ARG A 304 17.91 7.21 -2.37
C ARG A 304 16.73 6.57 -1.67
N PHE A 305 15.72 7.36 -1.40
CA PHE A 305 14.45 6.90 -0.81
C PHE A 305 13.46 6.48 -1.90
N ALA A 306 12.50 5.62 -1.51
CA ALA A 306 11.47 5.16 -2.43
C ALA A 306 10.55 6.29 -2.91
N PHE A 307 10.33 7.29 -2.05
CA PHE A 307 9.58 8.50 -2.37
C PHE A 307 10.37 9.72 -1.89
N SER A 308 10.76 10.55 -2.84
CA SER A 308 11.41 11.85 -2.61
C SER A 308 10.65 12.91 -3.40
N PHE A 309 10.45 14.07 -2.78
CA PHE A 309 9.70 15.18 -3.35
C PHE A 309 10.59 16.41 -3.46
N LEU A 310 10.87 16.84 -4.69
CA LEU A 310 11.59 18.07 -4.97
C LEU A 310 10.69 19.28 -4.69
N ILE A 311 11.11 20.13 -3.77
CA ILE A 311 10.51 21.39 -3.43
C ILE A 311 11.33 22.50 -4.09
N LYS A 312 10.70 23.25 -4.99
CA LYS A 312 11.36 24.32 -5.75
C LYS A 312 10.47 25.54 -5.87
N LYS A 313 11.06 26.73 -5.72
CA LYS A 313 10.38 27.99 -5.96
C LYS A 313 10.92 28.65 -7.23
N THR A 314 10.04 28.93 -8.18
CA THR A 314 10.38 29.64 -9.41
C THR A 314 9.54 30.92 -9.46
N GLY A 315 10.19 32.07 -9.23
CA GLY A 315 9.46 33.32 -8.98
C GLY A 315 8.60 33.20 -7.72
N ASN A 316 7.30 33.49 -7.83
CA ASN A 316 6.34 33.36 -6.73
C ASN A 316 5.64 31.99 -6.66
N LYS A 317 5.95 31.06 -7.55
CA LYS A 317 5.27 29.77 -7.62
C LYS A 317 6.10 28.69 -6.94
N LEU A 318 5.56 28.10 -5.85
CA LEU A 318 6.09 26.90 -5.24
C LEU A 318 5.59 25.67 -6.01
N THR A 319 6.50 24.78 -6.37
CA THR A 319 6.21 23.47 -6.97
C THR A 319 6.74 22.36 -6.08
N VAL A 320 5.95 21.31 -5.94
CA VAL A 320 6.34 20.05 -5.31
C VAL A 320 6.15 18.96 -6.36
N THR A 321 7.23 18.26 -6.69
CA THR A 321 7.22 17.20 -7.71
C THR A 321 7.87 15.94 -7.17
N GLU A 322 7.28 14.78 -7.40
CA GLU A 322 7.90 13.50 -7.06
C GLU A 322 9.12 13.25 -7.95
N GLU A 323 10.24 12.83 -7.33
CA GLU A 323 11.45 12.46 -8.05
C GLU A 323 11.21 11.20 -8.89
N GLU A 324 11.64 11.22 -10.16
CA GLU A 324 11.47 10.06 -11.04
C GLU A 324 12.33 8.87 -10.57
N LYS A 325 11.69 7.71 -10.50
CA LYS A 325 12.35 6.48 -10.05
C LYS A 325 13.22 5.90 -11.17
N ASN A 326 14.51 5.77 -10.92
CA ASN A 326 15.41 5.09 -11.83
C ASN A 326 15.28 3.56 -11.64
N THR A 327 14.60 2.90 -12.57
CA THR A 327 14.36 1.44 -12.53
C THR A 327 15.52 0.62 -13.12
N ARG A 328 16.61 1.26 -13.61
CA ARG A 328 17.75 0.56 -14.22
C ARG A 328 18.45 -0.42 -13.26
N ASP A 329 18.38 -0.14 -11.98
CA ASP A 329 18.99 -0.97 -10.94
C ASP A 329 18.01 -1.98 -10.29
N ALA A 330 16.80 -2.15 -10.81
CA ALA A 330 15.78 -3.03 -10.23
C ALA A 330 16.29 -4.48 -10.02
N GLY A 331 17.06 -5.01 -10.97
CA GLY A 331 17.66 -6.36 -10.83
C GLY A 331 18.64 -6.47 -9.66
N LYS A 332 19.47 -5.42 -9.44
CA LYS A 332 20.39 -5.37 -8.29
C LYS A 332 19.64 -5.26 -6.96
N LEU A 333 18.58 -4.43 -6.93
CA LEU A 333 17.73 -4.27 -5.76
C LEU A 333 17.04 -5.60 -5.39
N LEU A 334 16.46 -6.30 -6.35
CA LEU A 334 15.85 -7.61 -6.13
C LEU A 334 16.86 -8.66 -5.68
N SER A 335 18.06 -8.68 -6.26
CA SER A 335 19.13 -9.58 -5.85
C SER A 335 19.60 -9.28 -4.42
N GLY A 336 19.79 -8.01 -4.07
CA GLY A 336 20.14 -7.56 -2.72
C GLY A 336 19.06 -7.91 -1.70
N LEU A 337 17.79 -7.67 -2.03
CA LEU A 337 16.63 -8.03 -1.23
C LEU A 337 16.59 -9.55 -0.97
N TRP A 338 16.76 -10.35 -2.03
CA TRP A 338 16.77 -11.80 -1.91
C TRP A 338 17.93 -12.33 -1.05
N LYS A 339 19.11 -11.71 -1.16
CA LYS A 339 20.26 -12.03 -0.29
C LYS A 339 19.93 -11.70 1.17
N ARG A 340 19.34 -10.53 1.42
CA ARG A 340 19.01 -10.07 2.78
C ARG A 340 17.88 -10.88 3.43
N ILE A 341 16.90 -11.35 2.66
CA ILE A 341 15.85 -12.25 3.15
C ILE A 341 16.45 -13.54 3.75
N LYS A 342 17.51 -14.08 3.17
CA LYS A 342 18.16 -15.32 3.63
C LYS A 342 18.95 -15.17 4.94
N GLY A 343 19.02 -13.96 5.47
CA GLY A 343 19.75 -13.66 6.69
C GLY A 343 21.16 -13.11 6.46
N ASN A 344 21.84 -12.76 7.56
CA ASN A 344 23.19 -12.20 7.63
C ASN A 344 24.19 -13.12 8.36
#